data_6230227fc60b9023605f2f5e9b76b19b
#
_entry.id   6230227fc60b9023605f2f5e9b76b19b
#
_cell.length_a   1.000
_cell.length_b   1.000
_cell.length_c   1.000
_cell.angle_alpha   90.00
_cell.angle_beta   90.00
_cell.angle_gamma   90.00
#
_symmetry.space_group_name_H-M   'P 1'
#
loop_
_entity.id
_entity.type
_entity.pdbx_description
1 polymer ?
#
loop_
_entity_poly.entity_id
_entity_poly.type
_entity_poly.pdbx_seq_one_letter_code
_entity_poly.pdbx_strand_id
1 'polypeptide(L)'
;MPSGPTNLESASDPLLPRWAAVPGDVFRHLETAALERKPAEFMRILERALGISAERAHHIVTDQGGEPLLVAAKALGMPADMLLRVLVLLNPVIAESVVRVFDLAKVYDMLPREAALRLVASLRIARRNRQSAEPLGQTRRPLDAAGRGP
;
A
#
# COMPACT_ATOMS: atom_id res chain seq x y z
N MET A 1 10.38 -14.98 32.12
CA MET A 1 10.74 -14.89 31.62
C MET A 1 10.73 -14.96 30.30
N PRO A 2 10.28 -15.57 29.64
CA PRO A 2 10.41 -15.70 28.26
C PRO A 2 9.58 -14.78 27.46
N SER A 3 9.86 -13.58 27.45
CA SER A 3 9.15 -12.66 26.63
C SER A 3 9.51 -12.79 25.15
N GLY A 4 10.64 -13.37 24.85
CA GLY A 4 11.05 -13.51 23.48
C GLY A 4 10.11 -14.30 22.58
N PRO A 5 9.58 -15.40 23.03
CA PRO A 5 8.71 -16.22 22.20
C PRO A 5 7.46 -15.50 21.74
N THR A 6 6.99 -14.56 22.53
CA THR A 6 5.77 -13.86 22.19
C THR A 6 5.90 -13.11 20.88
N ASN A 7 7.06 -12.53 20.66
CA ASN A 7 7.26 -11.78 19.43
C ASN A 7 7.30 -12.69 18.21
N LEU A 8 7.86 -13.87 18.38
CA LEU A 8 7.94 -14.78 17.27
C LEU A 8 6.57 -15.28 16.87
N GLU A 9 5.71 -15.46 17.84
CA GLU A 9 4.36 -15.91 17.55
C GLU A 9 3.59 -14.88 16.75
N SER A 10 3.77 -13.62 17.08
CA SER A 10 3.11 -12.58 16.33
C SER A 10 3.54 -12.56 14.89
N ALA A 11 4.80 -12.76 14.66
CA ALA A 11 5.33 -12.72 13.31
C ALA A 11 4.86 -13.91 12.49
N SER A 12 4.44 -14.96 13.13
CA SER A 12 4.07 -16.19 12.45
C SER A 12 2.59 -16.43 12.37
N ASP A 13 1.81 -15.39 12.42
CA ASP A 13 0.36 -15.53 12.38
C ASP A 13 -0.04 -16.30 11.11
N PRO A 14 -0.61 -17.48 11.25
CA PRO A 14 -0.95 -18.30 10.09
C PRO A 14 -2.08 -17.74 9.26
N LEU A 15 -2.84 -16.80 9.79
CA LEU A 15 -3.94 -16.21 9.06
C LEU A 15 -3.48 -15.15 8.08
N LEU A 16 -2.24 -14.70 8.21
CA LEU A 16 -1.73 -13.66 7.32
C LEU A 16 -0.96 -14.25 6.16
N PRO A 17 -1.16 -13.74 4.94
CA PRO A 17 -0.34 -14.16 3.81
C PRO A 17 1.11 -13.77 4.05
N ARG A 18 2.01 -14.53 3.42
CA ARG A 18 3.41 -14.24 3.60
C ARG A 18 3.80 -12.83 3.25
N TRP A 19 3.22 -12.28 2.19
CA TRP A 19 3.55 -10.94 1.76
C TRP A 19 3.05 -9.86 2.72
N ALA A 20 2.15 -10.23 3.64
CA ALA A 20 1.63 -9.27 4.60
C ALA A 20 2.49 -9.16 5.84
N ALA A 21 3.54 -9.97 5.95
CA ALA A 21 4.48 -9.87 7.06
C ALA A 21 5.41 -8.69 6.79
N VAL A 22 5.24 -7.61 7.53
CA VAL A 22 5.94 -6.36 7.29
C VAL A 22 7.05 -6.18 8.32
N PRO A 23 8.32 -6.01 7.89
CA PRO A 23 9.38 -5.74 8.82
C PRO A 23 9.15 -4.43 9.57
N GLY A 24 9.55 -4.40 10.84
CA GLY A 24 9.30 -3.22 11.67
C GLY A 24 9.91 -1.94 11.15
N ASP A 25 11.02 -2.03 10.43
CA ASP A 25 11.69 -0.85 9.91
C ASP A 25 10.92 -0.20 8.76
N VAL A 26 10.00 -0.91 8.12
CA VAL A 26 9.19 -0.32 7.06
C VAL A 26 8.34 0.83 7.61
N PHE A 27 7.74 0.64 8.79
CA PHE A 27 6.93 1.70 9.39
C PHE A 27 7.78 2.91 9.70
N ARG A 28 9.00 2.69 10.19
CA ARG A 28 9.90 3.79 10.49
C ARG A 28 10.25 4.57 9.23
N HIS A 29 10.53 3.87 8.15
CA HIS A 29 10.86 4.52 6.87
C HIS A 29 9.66 5.28 6.31
N LEU A 30 8.46 4.72 6.43
CA LEU A 30 7.27 5.40 5.98
C LEU A 30 7.03 6.68 6.78
N GLU A 31 7.18 6.60 8.07
CA GLU A 31 6.99 7.76 8.92
C GLU A 31 8.04 8.84 8.64
N THR A 32 9.28 8.43 8.44
CA THR A 32 10.34 9.37 8.12
C THR A 32 10.07 10.07 6.79
N ALA A 33 9.65 9.33 5.78
CA ALA A 33 9.33 9.91 4.48
C ALA A 33 8.19 10.93 4.60
N ALA A 34 7.20 10.63 5.43
CA ALA A 34 6.09 11.56 5.66
C ALA A 34 6.56 12.82 6.39
N LEU A 35 7.39 12.64 7.43
CA LEU A 35 7.90 13.76 8.19
C LEU A 35 8.75 14.68 7.33
N GLU A 36 9.54 14.13 6.44
CA GLU A 36 10.40 14.91 5.56
C GLU A 36 9.67 15.41 4.33
N ARG A 37 8.38 15.12 4.26
CA ARG A 37 7.53 15.54 3.15
C ARG A 37 8.09 15.09 1.80
N LYS A 38 8.42 13.82 1.73
CA LYS A 38 8.91 13.18 0.53
C LYS A 38 7.90 12.16 0.02
N PRO A 39 6.82 12.61 -0.62
CA PRO A 39 5.77 11.68 -1.04
C PRO A 39 6.25 10.64 -2.05
N ALA A 40 7.20 11.00 -2.90
CA ALA A 40 7.71 10.03 -3.87
C ALA A 40 8.41 8.86 -3.19
N GLU A 41 9.15 9.14 -2.13
CA GLU A 41 9.82 8.10 -1.38
C GLU A 41 8.81 7.25 -0.60
N PHE A 42 7.81 7.90 -0.02
CA PHE A 42 6.72 7.19 0.66
C PHE A 42 6.04 6.22 -0.30
N MET A 43 5.76 6.68 -1.52
CA MET A 43 5.13 5.85 -2.54
C MET A 43 5.98 4.64 -2.89
N ARG A 44 7.29 4.82 -2.99
CA ARG A 44 8.20 3.74 -3.32
C ARG A 44 8.23 2.67 -2.25
N ILE A 45 8.25 3.09 -0.99
CA ILE A 45 8.23 2.15 0.13
C ILE A 45 6.91 1.39 0.14
N LEU A 46 5.81 2.11 -0.09
CA LEU A 46 4.48 1.52 -0.11
C LEU A 46 4.35 0.49 -1.23
N GLU A 47 4.87 0.84 -2.40
CA GLU A 47 4.86 -0.04 -3.56
C GLU A 47 5.53 -1.36 -3.24
N ARG A 48 6.69 -1.32 -2.64
CA ARG A 48 7.40 -2.53 -2.28
C ARG A 48 6.72 -3.32 -1.17
N ALA A 49 6.28 -2.61 -0.16
CA ALA A 49 5.68 -3.27 1.01
C ALA A 49 4.38 -3.98 0.64
N LEU A 50 3.60 -3.40 -0.25
CA LEU A 50 2.33 -3.99 -0.65
C LEU A 50 2.42 -4.82 -1.92
N GLY A 51 3.50 -4.71 -2.67
CA GLY A 51 3.65 -5.46 -3.93
C GLY A 51 2.71 -4.98 -5.00
N ILE A 52 2.41 -3.69 -5.04
CA ILE A 52 1.51 -3.09 -6.02
C ILE A 52 2.31 -2.29 -7.02
N SER A 53 1.64 -1.80 -8.07
CA SER A 53 2.33 -1.00 -9.09
C SER A 53 2.60 0.40 -8.59
N ALA A 54 3.53 1.09 -9.23
CA ALA A 54 3.84 2.48 -8.91
C ALA A 54 2.62 3.37 -9.13
N GLU A 55 1.84 3.09 -10.16
CA GLU A 55 0.63 3.83 -10.46
C GLU A 55 -0.38 3.72 -9.31
N ARG A 56 -0.55 2.52 -8.79
CA ARG A 56 -1.47 2.30 -7.67
C ARG A 56 -0.98 2.99 -6.40
N ALA A 57 0.31 2.92 -6.15
CA ALA A 57 0.88 3.58 -4.98
C ALA A 57 0.67 5.09 -5.08
N HIS A 58 0.86 5.65 -6.26
CA HIS A 58 0.65 7.07 -6.49
C HIS A 58 -0.82 7.43 -6.22
N HIS A 59 -1.74 6.64 -6.75
CA HIS A 59 -3.17 6.88 -6.55
C HIS A 59 -3.54 6.84 -5.07
N ILE A 60 -3.01 5.86 -4.34
CA ILE A 60 -3.30 5.71 -2.92
C ILE A 60 -2.85 6.94 -2.13
N VAL A 61 -1.66 7.44 -2.42
CA VAL A 61 -1.08 8.53 -1.63
C VAL A 61 -1.69 9.88 -2.01
N THR A 62 -2.08 10.07 -3.27
CA THR A 62 -2.56 11.37 -3.73
C THR A 62 -4.07 11.52 -3.63
N ASP A 63 -4.80 10.48 -3.25
CA ASP A 63 -6.24 10.56 -3.13
C ASP A 63 -6.61 11.54 -2.00
N GLN A 64 -7.41 12.54 -2.33
CA GLN A 64 -7.73 13.58 -1.39
C GLN A 64 -8.66 13.11 -0.27
N GLY A 65 -9.42 12.07 -0.49
CA GLY A 65 -10.33 11.53 0.52
C GLY A 65 -9.61 10.80 1.63
N GLY A 66 -8.47 10.22 1.32
CA GLY A 66 -7.66 9.50 2.30
C GLY A 66 -8.03 8.05 2.52
N GLU A 67 -9.18 7.60 2.01
CA GLU A 67 -9.61 6.22 2.24
C GLU A 67 -8.68 5.17 1.67
N PRO A 68 -8.14 5.34 0.45
CA PRO A 68 -7.22 4.32 -0.06
C PRO A 68 -6.00 4.14 0.82
N LEU A 69 -5.51 5.22 1.41
CA LEU A 69 -4.37 5.13 2.31
C LEU A 69 -4.73 4.40 3.61
N LEU A 70 -5.97 4.57 4.08
CA LEU A 70 -6.45 3.82 5.24
C LEU A 70 -6.40 2.32 4.98
N VAL A 71 -6.86 1.90 3.81
CA VAL A 71 -6.88 0.49 3.45
C VAL A 71 -5.45 -0.05 3.37
N ALA A 72 -4.56 0.68 2.73
CA ALA A 72 -3.17 0.27 2.60
C ALA A 72 -2.50 0.15 3.97
N ALA A 73 -2.72 1.13 4.83
CA ALA A 73 -2.13 1.13 6.16
C ALA A 73 -2.68 -0.01 7.02
N LYS A 74 -3.98 -0.29 6.92
CA LYS A 74 -4.58 -1.37 7.68
C LYS A 74 -4.03 -2.72 7.22
N ALA A 75 -3.86 -2.89 5.92
CA ALA A 75 -3.28 -4.11 5.38
C ALA A 75 -1.86 -4.33 5.92
N LEU A 76 -1.09 -3.25 6.06
CA LEU A 76 0.26 -3.34 6.59
C LEU A 76 0.27 -3.57 8.11
N GLY A 77 -0.83 -3.28 8.79
CA GLY A 77 -0.87 -3.37 10.24
C GLY A 77 -0.33 -2.14 10.94
N MET A 78 -0.42 -0.99 10.29
CA MET A 78 0.11 0.25 10.85
C MET A 78 -0.71 0.69 12.06
N PRO A 79 -0.07 1.13 13.15
CA PRO A 79 -0.82 1.65 14.29
C PRO A 79 -1.62 2.90 13.92
N ALA A 80 -2.78 3.05 14.55
CA ALA A 80 -3.70 4.14 14.20
C ALA A 80 -3.08 5.52 14.37
N ASP A 81 -2.33 5.71 15.45
CA ASP A 81 -1.71 7.01 15.70
C ASP A 81 -0.67 7.37 14.64
N MET A 82 0.06 6.38 14.16
CA MET A 82 1.02 6.60 13.09
C MET A 82 0.32 6.96 11.80
N LEU A 83 -0.77 6.26 11.49
CA LEU A 83 -1.54 6.55 10.29
C LEU A 83 -2.05 7.99 10.30
N LEU A 84 -2.57 8.44 11.44
CA LEU A 84 -3.10 9.80 11.52
C LEU A 84 -2.01 10.84 11.30
N ARG A 85 -0.82 10.59 11.85
CA ARG A 85 0.30 11.50 11.59
C ARG A 85 0.66 11.53 10.12
N VAL A 86 0.71 10.37 9.49
CA VAL A 86 1.06 10.27 8.07
C VAL A 86 0.00 10.99 7.22
N LEU A 87 -1.28 10.80 7.53
CA LEU A 87 -2.34 11.46 6.79
C LEU A 87 -2.21 12.97 6.83
N VAL A 88 -2.01 13.50 8.03
CA VAL A 88 -1.91 14.95 8.21
C VAL A 88 -0.68 15.50 7.48
N LEU A 89 0.42 14.75 7.51
CA LEU A 89 1.67 15.22 6.89
C LEU A 89 1.63 15.16 5.37
N LEU A 90 0.98 14.14 4.82
CA LEU A 90 0.97 13.95 3.37
C LEU A 90 -0.22 14.56 2.67
N ASN A 91 -1.30 14.83 3.40
CA ASN A 91 -2.54 15.29 2.77
C ASN A 91 -3.00 16.61 3.40
N PRO A 92 -2.64 17.74 2.78
CA PRO A 92 -3.00 19.04 3.35
C PRO A 92 -4.51 19.27 3.44
N VAL A 93 -5.28 18.66 2.55
CA VAL A 93 -6.73 18.82 2.57
C VAL A 93 -7.30 18.22 3.83
N ILE A 94 -6.84 17.04 4.21
CA ILE A 94 -7.28 16.38 5.44
C ILE A 94 -6.79 17.16 6.66
N ALA A 95 -5.56 17.66 6.59
CA ALA A 95 -4.95 18.37 7.71
C ALA A 95 -5.75 19.62 8.12
N GLU A 96 -6.49 20.20 7.18
CA GLU A 96 -7.25 21.41 7.47
C GLU A 96 -8.57 21.14 8.15
N SER A 97 -8.98 19.90 8.32
CA SER A 97 -10.27 19.60 8.90
C SER A 97 -10.15 18.58 10.03
N VAL A 98 -10.31 19.06 11.25
CA VAL A 98 -10.27 18.20 12.42
C VAL A 98 -11.37 17.14 12.34
N VAL A 99 -12.56 17.54 11.84
CA VAL A 99 -13.67 16.62 11.71
C VAL A 99 -13.31 15.48 10.77
N ARG A 100 -12.66 15.81 9.66
CA ARG A 100 -12.25 14.80 8.70
C ARG A 100 -11.26 13.82 9.31
N VAL A 101 -10.31 14.32 10.08
CA VAL A 101 -9.32 13.48 10.74
C VAL A 101 -10.01 12.49 11.68
N PHE A 102 -10.97 12.97 12.47
CA PHE A 102 -11.68 12.09 13.39
C PHE A 102 -12.55 11.07 12.66
N ASP A 103 -13.19 11.49 11.57
CA ASP A 103 -13.99 10.56 10.78
C ASP A 103 -13.14 9.44 10.21
N LEU A 104 -11.97 9.78 9.68
CA LEU A 104 -11.06 8.78 9.13
C LEU A 104 -10.53 7.86 10.21
N ALA A 105 -10.28 8.39 11.42
CA ALA A 105 -9.85 7.57 12.52
C ALA A 105 -10.90 6.52 12.89
N LYS A 106 -12.17 6.92 12.88
CA LYS A 106 -13.25 5.98 13.16
C LYS A 106 -13.35 4.91 12.09
N VAL A 107 -13.25 5.32 10.83
CA VAL A 107 -13.29 4.36 9.72
C VAL A 107 -12.13 3.37 9.85
N TYR A 108 -10.96 3.85 10.20
CA TYR A 108 -9.78 3.01 10.35
C TYR A 108 -10.00 1.96 11.45
N ASP A 109 -10.55 2.38 12.58
CA ASP A 109 -10.80 1.47 13.68
C ASP A 109 -11.82 0.39 13.32
N MET A 110 -12.79 0.75 12.49
CA MET A 110 -13.83 -0.18 12.11
C MET A 110 -13.46 -1.06 10.94
N LEU A 111 -12.42 -0.75 10.21
CA LEU A 111 -12.01 -1.51 9.05
C LEU A 111 -11.30 -2.79 9.47
N PRO A 112 -11.80 -3.98 9.14
CA PRO A 112 -11.10 -5.20 9.50
C PRO A 112 -9.86 -5.38 8.65
N ARG A 113 -8.77 -5.82 9.27
CA ARG A 113 -7.53 -6.04 8.54
C ARG A 113 -7.69 -7.04 7.42
N GLU A 114 -8.52 -8.06 7.63
CA GLU A 114 -8.78 -9.07 6.61
C GLU A 114 -9.37 -8.48 5.36
N ALA A 115 -10.30 -7.53 5.51
CA ALA A 115 -10.90 -6.87 4.37
C ALA A 115 -9.86 -6.04 3.62
N ALA A 116 -9.02 -5.34 4.36
CA ALA A 116 -7.95 -4.54 3.75
C ALA A 116 -6.98 -5.43 2.99
N LEU A 117 -6.62 -6.57 3.56
CA LEU A 117 -5.72 -7.51 2.90
C LEU A 117 -6.32 -8.06 1.61
N ARG A 118 -7.61 -8.32 1.60
CA ARG A 118 -8.27 -8.80 0.38
C ARG A 118 -8.24 -7.76 -0.73
N LEU A 119 -8.44 -6.50 -0.37
CA LEU A 119 -8.39 -5.42 -1.35
C LEU A 119 -6.99 -5.28 -1.94
N VAL A 120 -5.97 -5.34 -1.09
CA VAL A 120 -4.59 -5.25 -1.57
C VAL A 120 -4.24 -6.46 -2.41
N ALA A 121 -4.73 -7.64 -2.05
CA ALA A 121 -4.48 -8.84 -2.84
C ALA A 121 -5.01 -8.69 -4.26
N SER A 122 -6.17 -8.06 -4.43
CA SER A 122 -6.71 -7.81 -5.77
C SER A 122 -5.80 -6.91 -6.58
N LEU A 123 -5.23 -5.91 -5.95
CA LEU A 123 -4.31 -4.99 -6.64
C LEU A 123 -3.02 -5.70 -7.05
N ARG A 124 -2.56 -6.62 -6.22
CA ARG A 124 -1.37 -7.41 -6.55
C ARG A 124 -1.60 -8.32 -7.74
N ILE A 125 -2.77 -8.94 -7.81
CA ILE A 125 -3.12 -9.81 -8.93
C ILE A 125 -3.22 -8.99 -10.21
N ALA A 126 -3.82 -7.83 -10.17
CA ALA A 126 -3.93 -6.97 -11.33
C ALA A 126 -2.57 -6.58 -11.87
N ARG A 127 -1.62 -6.29 -10.97
CA ARG A 127 -0.26 -5.96 -11.39
C ARG A 127 0.39 -7.13 -12.12
N ARG A 128 0.23 -8.33 -11.56
CA ARG A 128 0.83 -9.52 -12.14
C ARG A 128 0.27 -9.81 -13.53
N ASN A 129 -1.03 -9.68 -13.69
CA ASN A 129 -1.68 -9.92 -14.98
C ASN A 129 -1.22 -8.93 -16.03
N ARG A 130 -1.04 -7.68 -15.64
CA ARG A 130 -0.59 -6.66 -16.57
C ARG A 130 0.82 -6.96 -17.07
N GLN A 131 1.70 -7.38 -16.18
CA GLN A 131 3.06 -7.71 -16.57
C GLN A 131 3.12 -8.90 -17.51
N SER A 132 2.24 -9.87 -17.33
CA SER A 132 2.21 -11.02 -18.19
C SER A 132 1.71 -10.68 -19.59
N ALA A 133 0.83 -9.72 -19.71
CA ALA A 133 0.25 -9.36 -21.00
C ALA A 133 1.17 -8.53 -21.89
N GLU A 134 2.02 -7.73 -21.30
CA GLU A 134 2.87 -6.83 -22.08
C GLU A 134 3.73 -7.50 -23.11
N PRO A 135 4.48 -8.52 -22.78
CA PRO A 135 5.36 -9.14 -23.78
C PRO A 135 4.63 -9.67 -25.00
N LEU A 136 3.43 -10.15 -24.82
CA LEU A 136 2.67 -10.69 -25.92
C LEU A 136 2.27 -9.60 -26.91
N GLY A 137 1.90 -8.45 -26.42
CA GLY A 137 1.54 -7.36 -27.26
C GLY A 137 2.68 -6.87 -28.11
N GLN A 138 3.86 -6.83 -27.54
CA GLN A 138 5.02 -6.39 -28.26
C GLN A 138 5.39 -7.34 -29.37
N THR A 139 5.29 -8.62 -29.13
CA THR A 139 5.66 -9.60 -30.10
C THR A 139 4.79 -9.52 -31.34
N ARG A 140 3.55 -9.21 -31.17
CA ARG A 140 2.68 -9.20 -32.28
C ARG A 140 2.93 -8.08 -33.27
N ARG A 141 3.36 -6.93 -32.84
CA ARG A 141 3.56 -5.84 -33.69
C ARG A 141 4.51 -6.05 -34.85
N PRO A 142 5.68 -6.59 -34.64
CA PRO A 142 6.61 -6.80 -35.74
C PRO A 142 6.08 -7.76 -36.80
N LEU A 143 5.29 -8.71 -36.39
CA LEU A 143 4.75 -9.66 -37.33
C LEU A 143 3.79 -9.00 -38.29
N ASP A 144 2.98 -8.12 -37.79
CA ASP A 144 2.04 -7.44 -38.63
C ASP A 144 2.75 -6.62 -39.68
N ALA A 145 3.80 -5.98 -39.32
CA ALA A 145 4.54 -5.15 -40.26
C ALA A 145 5.15 -6.01 -41.34
N ALA A 146 5.62 -7.16 -40.99
CA ALA A 146 6.23 -8.03 -41.95
C ALA A 146 5.19 -8.58 -42.91
N GLY A 147 4.00 -8.77 -42.44
CA GLY A 147 2.98 -9.36 -43.24
C GLY A 147 2.62 -8.57 -44.46
N ARG A 148 2.93 -7.26 -44.44
CA ARG A 148 2.59 -6.57 -45.51
C ARG A 148 3.55 -6.47 -46.46
N GLY A 149 4.63 -6.80 -46.35
CA GLY A 149 5.71 -6.65 -47.17
C GLY A 149 5.41 -6.71 -48.57
N PRO A 150 5.34 -7.12 -49.44
CA PRO A 150 5.28 -7.01 -50.87
C PRO A 150 4.11 -6.81 -51.57
#